data_c69c819086597e8f78699fa298919c86
#
_entry.id   c69c819086597e8f78699fa298919c86
#
_cell.length_a   1.000
_cell.length_b   1.000
_cell.length_c   1.000
_cell.angle_alpha   90.00
_cell.angle_beta   90.00
_cell.angle_gamma   90.00
#
_symmetry.space_group_name_H-M   'P 1'
#
loop_
_entity.id
_entity.type
_entity.pdbx_description
1 polymer ?
#
loop_
_entity_poly.entity_id
_entity_poly.type
_entity_poly.pdbx_seq_one_letter_code
_entity_poly.pdbx_strand_id
1 'polypeptide(L)'
;MGFSKKEIREEKECILKKGGTFLIKGIWEYKGELILYGKVEEGFITDRTSFCLPRANGKAVRAYPESLQYNERDRVPSYIEWAAKGASVILRFKREDLLPDVRVRRWQTIGT
;
A
#
# COMPACT_ATOMS: atom_id res chain seq x y z
N MET A 1 -2.65 -5.64 27.28
CA MET A 1 -3.92 -6.08 26.74
C MET A 1 -4.15 -5.65 25.30
N GLY A 2 -4.09 -4.40 25.01
CA GLY A 2 -4.45 -3.89 23.70
C GLY A 2 -3.47 -4.24 22.59
N PHE A 3 -2.21 -4.28 22.87
CA PHE A 3 -1.20 -4.47 21.83
C PHE A 3 -1.24 -5.82 21.17
N SER A 4 -1.22 -6.88 21.96
CA SER A 4 -1.22 -8.23 21.40
C SER A 4 -2.48 -8.49 20.58
N LYS A 5 -3.62 -8.02 21.06
CA LYS A 5 -4.86 -8.16 20.31
C LYS A 5 -4.85 -7.35 19.02
N LYS A 6 -4.28 -6.17 19.07
CA LYS A 6 -4.21 -5.31 17.91
C LYS A 6 -3.32 -5.93 16.83
N GLU A 7 -2.16 -6.43 17.20
CA GLU A 7 -1.24 -7.04 16.25
C GLU A 7 -1.85 -8.29 15.60
N ILE A 8 -2.46 -9.16 16.41
CA ILE A 8 -3.11 -10.35 15.89
C ILE A 8 -4.24 -9.98 14.94
N ARG A 9 -5.03 -8.98 15.31
CA ARG A 9 -6.15 -8.54 14.48
C ARG A 9 -5.66 -7.99 13.15
N GLU A 10 -4.61 -7.19 13.16
CA GLU A 10 -4.06 -6.62 11.93
C GLU A 10 -3.61 -7.71 10.97
N GLU A 11 -2.91 -8.71 11.43
CA GLU A 11 -2.49 -9.82 10.59
C GLU A 11 -3.68 -10.59 10.01
N LYS A 12 -4.70 -10.86 10.83
CA LYS A 12 -5.90 -11.54 10.35
C LYS A 12 -6.66 -10.70 9.33
N GLU A 13 -6.79 -9.42 9.57
CA GLU A 13 -7.49 -8.54 8.64
C GLU A 13 -6.83 -8.48 7.28
N CYS A 14 -5.51 -8.55 7.22
CA CYS A 14 -4.79 -8.63 5.96
C CYS A 14 -5.18 -9.84 5.13
N ILE A 15 -5.54 -10.93 5.78
CA ILE A 15 -5.92 -12.17 5.11
C ILE A 15 -7.39 -12.13 4.67
N LEU A 16 -8.25 -11.59 5.51
CA LEU A 16 -9.70 -11.73 5.34
C LEU A 16 -10.36 -10.55 4.65
N LYS A 17 -9.78 -9.38 4.70
CA LYS A 17 -10.41 -8.19 4.19
C LYS A 17 -10.48 -8.22 2.68
N LYS A 18 -11.66 -7.91 2.15
CA LYS A 18 -11.87 -7.79 0.72
C LYS A 18 -11.77 -6.32 0.31
N GLY A 19 -11.29 -6.07 -0.86
CA GLY A 19 -11.17 -4.73 -1.39
C GLY A 19 -10.42 -4.72 -2.70
N GLY A 20 -9.72 -3.65 -2.96
CA GLY A 20 -8.93 -3.54 -4.17
C GLY A 20 -7.59 -4.24 -4.05
N THR A 21 -6.98 -4.51 -5.20
CA THR A 21 -5.61 -4.98 -5.27
C THR A 21 -4.79 -4.03 -6.13
N PHE A 22 -3.52 -3.91 -5.80
CA PHE A 22 -2.61 -2.99 -6.45
C PHE A 22 -1.38 -3.75 -6.93
N LEU A 23 -1.09 -3.64 -8.22
CA LEU A 23 0.11 -4.24 -8.82
C LEU A 23 1.25 -3.22 -8.76
N ILE A 24 2.32 -3.56 -8.05
CA ILE A 24 3.49 -2.71 -7.90
C ILE A 24 4.32 -2.80 -9.17
N LYS A 25 4.51 -1.68 -9.85
CA LYS A 25 5.33 -1.61 -11.05
C LYS A 25 6.67 -0.94 -10.81
N GLY A 26 6.77 -0.12 -9.80
CA GLY A 26 8.03 0.53 -9.44
C GLY A 26 8.07 0.85 -7.96
N ILE A 27 9.28 0.90 -7.44
CA ILE A 27 9.52 1.14 -6.02
C ILE A 27 10.65 2.14 -5.90
N TRP A 28 10.42 3.17 -5.09
CA TRP A 28 11.46 4.13 -4.73
C TRP A 28 11.50 4.33 -3.24
N GLU A 29 12.68 4.49 -2.70
CA GLU A 29 12.86 4.96 -1.34
C GLU A 29 13.58 6.29 -1.41
N TYR A 30 12.95 7.34 -0.90
CA TYR A 30 13.46 8.69 -1.02
C TYR A 30 13.02 9.54 0.16
N LYS A 31 14.00 10.14 0.84
CA LYS A 31 13.76 11.05 1.97
C LYS A 31 12.81 10.48 3.03
N GLY A 32 13.06 9.24 3.42
CA GLY A 32 12.25 8.60 4.47
C GLY A 32 10.88 8.14 4.02
N GLU A 33 10.62 8.12 2.72
CA GLU A 33 9.38 7.61 2.18
C GLU A 33 9.60 6.37 1.33
N LEU A 34 8.68 5.43 1.43
CA LEU A 34 8.57 4.31 0.50
C LEU A 34 7.49 4.69 -0.50
N ILE A 35 7.88 4.80 -1.76
CA ILE A 35 6.99 5.25 -2.83
C ILE A 35 6.75 4.09 -3.79
N LEU A 36 5.49 3.71 -3.94
CA LEU A 36 5.09 2.64 -4.83
C LEU A 36 4.27 3.22 -5.97
N TYR A 37 4.65 2.92 -7.20
CA TYR A 37 3.76 3.26 -8.28
C TYR A 37 3.30 1.98 -8.99
N GLY A 38 2.11 2.01 -9.51
CA GLY A 38 1.56 0.85 -10.17
C GLY A 38 0.12 1.08 -10.60
N LYS A 39 -0.62 0.00 -10.62
CA LYS A 39 -1.96 -0.01 -11.20
C LYS A 39 -2.93 -0.74 -10.29
N VAL A 40 -4.12 -0.19 -10.14
CA VAL A 40 -5.20 -0.92 -9.46
C VAL A 40 -5.63 -2.06 -10.37
N GLU A 41 -5.47 -3.30 -9.90
CA GLU A 41 -5.80 -4.48 -10.70
C GLU A 41 -7.24 -4.90 -10.55
N GLU A 42 -7.75 -4.90 -9.33
CA GLU A 42 -9.11 -5.29 -9.04
C GLU A 42 -9.73 -4.34 -8.03
N GLY A 43 -11.04 -4.16 -8.11
CA GLY A 43 -11.78 -3.35 -7.16
C GLY A 43 -11.42 -1.88 -7.22
N PHE A 44 -11.39 -1.25 -6.07
CA PHE A 44 -11.00 0.15 -5.97
C PHE A 44 -10.28 0.38 -4.65
N ILE A 45 -9.51 1.45 -4.60
CA ILE A 45 -8.79 1.88 -3.42
C ILE A 45 -9.12 3.35 -3.15
N THR A 46 -8.98 3.76 -1.90
CA THR A 46 -9.20 5.15 -1.49
C THR A 46 -7.96 5.68 -0.79
N ASP A 47 -7.93 6.97 -0.54
CA ASP A 47 -6.85 7.60 0.20
C ASP A 47 -6.80 7.17 1.68
N ARG A 48 -7.82 6.46 2.14
CA ARG A 48 -7.89 5.90 3.50
C ARG A 48 -7.80 4.39 3.53
N THR A 49 -7.57 3.77 2.39
CA THR A 49 -7.42 2.32 2.31
C THR A 49 -6.06 1.91 2.85
N SER A 50 -6.06 0.92 3.73
CA SER A 50 -4.81 0.31 4.19
C SER A 50 -4.46 -0.88 3.29
N PHE A 51 -3.19 -1.19 3.22
CA PHE A 51 -2.69 -2.29 2.42
C PHE A 51 -1.94 -3.30 3.27
N CYS A 52 -2.00 -4.56 2.87
CA CYS A 52 -1.22 -5.61 3.47
C CYS A 52 0.14 -5.65 2.79
N LEU A 53 1.17 -5.21 3.49
CA LEU A 53 2.53 -5.21 2.98
C LEU A 53 3.29 -6.42 3.49
N PRO A 54 4.02 -7.12 2.62
CA PRO A 54 4.77 -8.31 3.04
C PRO A 54 5.96 -7.94 3.91
N ARG A 55 6.26 -8.83 4.84
CA ARG A 55 7.42 -8.73 5.71
C ARG A 55 8.42 -9.82 5.37
N ALA A 56 9.67 -9.62 5.76
CA ALA A 56 10.72 -10.59 5.50
C ALA A 56 10.46 -11.97 6.11
N ASN A 57 9.67 -12.02 7.19
CA ASN A 57 9.34 -13.28 7.87
C ASN A 57 8.18 -14.06 7.22
N GLY A 58 7.71 -13.63 6.06
CA GLY A 58 6.61 -14.28 5.35
C GLY A 58 5.22 -13.86 5.79
N LYS A 59 5.11 -13.01 6.79
CA LYS A 59 3.83 -12.47 7.25
C LYS A 59 3.53 -11.16 6.53
N ALA A 60 2.34 -10.63 6.75
CA ALA A 60 1.95 -9.33 6.22
C ALA A 60 1.56 -8.41 7.36
N VAL A 61 1.70 -7.13 7.15
CA VAL A 61 1.28 -6.13 8.12
C VAL A 61 0.48 -5.06 7.40
N ARG A 62 -0.55 -4.56 8.06
CA ARG A 62 -1.40 -3.52 7.53
C ARG A 62 -0.69 -2.17 7.64
N ALA A 63 -0.66 -1.44 6.54
CA ALA A 63 -0.06 -0.12 6.49
C ALA A 63 -0.98 0.86 5.77
N TYR A 64 -0.98 2.09 6.23
CA TYR A 64 -1.77 3.16 5.65
C TYR A 64 -0.87 4.06 4.84
N PRO A 65 -1.16 4.26 3.54
CA PRO A 65 -0.40 5.24 2.77
C PRO A 65 -0.69 6.64 3.27
N GLU A 66 0.29 7.50 3.15
CA GLU A 66 0.13 8.90 3.49
C GLU A 66 -0.66 9.65 2.43
N SER A 67 -0.54 9.20 1.17
CA SER A 67 -1.25 9.83 0.07
C SER A 67 -1.48 8.86 -1.07
N LEU A 68 -2.50 9.16 -1.84
CA LEU A 68 -2.84 8.50 -3.10
C LEU A 68 -2.82 9.58 -4.18
N GLN A 69 -2.09 9.33 -5.25
CA GLN A 69 -1.92 10.30 -6.33
C GLN A 69 -2.05 9.61 -7.69
N TYR A 70 -2.53 10.33 -8.70
CA TYR A 70 -2.46 9.84 -10.07
C TYR A 70 -1.01 9.87 -10.55
N ASN A 71 -0.64 8.84 -11.28
CA ASN A 71 0.64 8.79 -11.96
C ASN A 71 0.47 9.30 -13.40
N GLU A 72 0.50 10.63 -13.56
CA GLU A 72 0.40 11.26 -14.87
C GLU A 72 1.79 11.73 -15.29
N ARG A 73 2.17 11.40 -16.53
CA ARG A 73 3.53 11.61 -17.03
C ARG A 73 4.01 13.05 -17.02
N ASP A 74 3.15 13.97 -17.43
CA ASP A 74 3.57 15.33 -17.71
C ASP A 74 2.93 16.37 -16.80
N ARG A 75 2.42 15.93 -15.66
CA ARG A 75 1.72 16.82 -14.75
C ARG A 75 2.18 16.64 -13.32
N VAL A 76 2.02 17.69 -12.55
CA VAL A 76 2.22 17.61 -11.12
C VAL A 76 1.26 16.54 -10.58
N PRO A 77 1.75 15.57 -9.80
CA PRO A 77 0.87 14.56 -9.25
C PRO A 77 -0.31 15.16 -8.50
N SER A 78 -1.51 14.73 -8.86
CA SER A 78 -2.73 15.21 -8.21
C SER A 78 -3.16 14.25 -7.15
N TYR A 79 -3.41 14.75 -5.96
CA TYR A 79 -3.99 13.96 -4.89
C TYR A 79 -5.41 13.57 -5.27
N ILE A 80 -5.76 12.32 -5.03
CA ILE A 80 -7.08 11.81 -5.34
C ILE A 80 -7.66 11.09 -4.14
N GLU A 81 -8.98 11.01 -4.11
CA GLU A 81 -9.66 10.35 -3.01
C GLU A 81 -9.89 8.86 -3.26
N TRP A 82 -9.97 8.46 -4.52
CA TRP A 82 -10.17 7.06 -4.86
C TRP A 82 -9.68 6.76 -6.27
N ALA A 83 -9.40 5.49 -6.52
CA ALA A 83 -9.01 5.00 -7.83
C ALA A 83 -9.59 3.62 -8.04
N ALA A 84 -10.09 3.38 -9.25
CA ALA A 84 -10.70 2.11 -9.64
C ALA A 84 -9.78 1.29 -10.53
N LYS A 85 -10.19 0.06 -10.81
CA LYS A 85 -9.48 -0.86 -11.69
C LYS A 85 -8.99 -0.18 -12.95
N GLY A 86 -7.73 -0.36 -13.25
CA GLY A 86 -7.08 0.21 -14.42
C GLY A 86 -6.36 1.53 -14.18
N ALA A 87 -6.61 2.21 -13.06
CA ALA A 87 -5.97 3.48 -12.76
C ALA A 87 -4.50 3.28 -12.39
N SER A 88 -3.64 4.12 -12.95
CA SER A 88 -2.23 4.18 -12.56
C SER A 88 -2.06 5.20 -11.45
N VAL A 89 -1.54 4.77 -10.32
CA VAL A 89 -1.47 5.61 -9.12
C VAL A 89 -0.14 5.46 -8.41
N ILE A 90 0.12 6.39 -7.53
CA ILE A 90 1.30 6.41 -6.67
C ILE A 90 0.82 6.36 -5.23
N LEU A 91 1.37 5.42 -4.46
CA LEU A 91 1.15 5.30 -3.02
C LEU A 91 2.41 5.71 -2.30
N ARG A 92 2.30 6.58 -1.31
CA ARG A 92 3.42 7.00 -0.49
C ARG A 92 3.21 6.54 0.93
N PHE A 93 4.22 5.89 1.49
CA PHE A 93 4.23 5.48 2.89
C PHE A 93 5.40 6.15 3.58
N LYS A 94 5.20 6.62 4.79
CA LYS A 94 6.33 7.06 5.61
C LYS A 94 7.08 5.83 6.11
N ARG A 95 8.37 5.76 5.82
CA ARG A 95 9.16 4.60 6.21
C ARG A 95 9.16 4.38 7.72
N GLU A 96 9.13 5.46 8.50
CA GLU A 96 9.09 5.38 9.95
C GLU A 96 7.81 4.74 10.50
N ASP A 97 6.72 4.77 9.72
CA ASP A 97 5.45 4.15 10.09
C ASP A 97 5.39 2.68 9.71
N LEU A 98 6.40 2.17 9.05
CA LEU A 98 6.47 0.79 8.63
C LEU A 98 7.43 0.00 9.51
N LEU A 99 7.13 -1.28 9.71
CA LEU A 99 8.09 -2.15 10.38
C LEU A 99 9.35 -2.27 9.54
N PRO A 100 10.54 -2.36 10.18
CA PRO A 100 11.80 -2.39 9.43
C PRO A 100 11.93 -3.54 8.44
N ASP A 101 11.23 -4.64 8.66
CA ASP A 101 11.31 -5.81 7.80
C ASP A 101 10.23 -5.87 6.71
N VAL A 102 9.51 -4.78 6.50
CA VAL A 102 8.59 -4.69 5.36
C VAL A 102 9.41 -4.71 4.07
N ARG A 103 9.07 -5.64 3.20
CA ARG A 103 9.73 -5.84 1.91
C ARG A 103 8.71 -5.98 0.80
N VAL A 104 8.73 -5.07 -0.14
CA VAL A 104 7.87 -5.14 -1.33
C VAL A 104 8.75 -5.35 -2.55
N ARG A 105 8.17 -5.92 -3.60
CA ARG A 105 8.88 -6.21 -4.84
C ARG A 105 8.10 -5.71 -6.04
N ARG A 106 8.83 -5.40 -7.10
CA ARG A 106 8.20 -5.07 -8.39
C ARG A 106 7.39 -6.27 -8.87
N TRP A 107 6.29 -5.97 -9.50
CA TRP A 107 5.36 -6.96 -10.05
C TRP A 107 4.66 -7.81 -8.99
N GLN A 108 4.73 -7.37 -7.76
CA GLN A 108 3.98 -7.97 -6.67
C GLN A 108 2.62 -7.30 -6.55
N THR A 109 1.60 -8.11 -6.30
CA THR A 109 0.26 -7.59 -6.01
C THR A 109 0.08 -7.52 -4.51
N ILE A 110 -0.33 -6.35 -4.02
CA ILE A 110 -0.69 -6.17 -2.62
C ILE A 110 -2.20 -5.93 -2.52
N GLY A 111 -2.80 -6.47 -1.48
CA GLY A 111 -4.22 -6.34 -1.23
C GLY A 111 -4.53 -5.41 -0.07
N THR A 112 -5.78 -5.10 0.07
CA THR A 112 -6.28 -4.25 1.18
C THR A 112 -6.76 -5.06 2.37
#